data_8397e3464f5ea90a4578d997da953f33
#
_entry.id   8397e3464f5ea90a4578d997da953f33
#
_cell.length_a   1.000
_cell.length_b   1.000
_cell.length_c   1.000
_cell.angle_alpha   90.00
_cell.angle_beta   90.00
_cell.angle_gamma   90.00
#
_symmetry.space_group_name_H-M   'P 1'
#
loop_
_entity.id
_entity.type
_entity.pdbx_description
1 polymer ?
#
loop_
_entity_poly.entity_id
_entity_poly.type
_entity_poly.pdbx_seq_one_letter_code
_entity_poly.pdbx_strand_id
1 'polypeptide(L)'
;MSKRALVVDNDFFFVEFLTELLEKRGYEVIKAYDGKEGVAKFEHGPFDILFTDLIMPKINGLQLIKIARQKFSNSPFPIIAISGTIMEQQEEVINIDADYCFAKGPLEQMEDHLNALMDRIENQDVSPEENKRIIEPGTLYPRQVTAELIDELNFQRAIIESMGFGIVVVDKDARIMSANSQALEIANKTLENILNEPVTSLLPKEGRSPLIDALKGVARNPGLRKISINVTAKSQEIRLTASLLRIKGDVVGWVVAMEEMDQ
;
A
#
# COMPACT_ATOMS: atom_id res chain seq x y z
N MET A 1 29.66 0.83 -7.65
CA MET A 1 28.48 1.61 -7.19
C MET A 1 28.02 1.01 -5.89
N SER A 2 27.63 1.81 -4.89
CA SER A 2 27.04 1.29 -3.65
C SER A 2 25.72 0.61 -3.99
N LYS A 3 25.43 -0.54 -3.39
CA LYS A 3 24.13 -1.21 -3.49
C LYS A 3 23.09 -0.34 -2.77
N ARG A 4 21.85 -0.27 -3.29
CA ARG A 4 20.79 0.58 -2.74
C ARG A 4 19.62 -0.24 -2.25
N ALA A 5 19.23 -0.01 -1.00
CA ALA A 5 18.11 -0.68 -0.36
C ALA A 5 16.98 0.33 -0.10
N LEU A 6 15.74 -0.06 -0.37
CA LEU A 6 14.57 0.67 0.10
C LEU A 6 13.93 -0.10 1.26
N VAL A 7 13.75 0.56 2.40
CA VAL A 7 13.12 0.01 3.60
C VAL A 7 11.83 0.78 3.87
N VAL A 8 10.71 0.07 3.87
CA VAL A 8 9.36 0.67 4.05
C VAL A 8 8.64 -0.03 5.20
N ASP A 9 8.48 0.66 6.30
CA ASP A 9 7.81 0.14 7.49
C ASP A 9 7.28 1.30 8.34
N ASN A 10 6.11 1.15 8.95
CA ASN A 10 5.56 2.19 9.83
C ASN A 10 6.13 2.13 11.26
N ASP A 11 6.90 1.12 11.59
CA ASP A 11 7.64 1.03 12.84
C ASP A 11 9.02 1.69 12.68
N PHE A 12 9.18 2.89 13.27
CA PHE A 12 10.43 3.65 13.22
C PHE A 12 11.63 2.85 13.73
N PHE A 13 11.48 2.12 14.85
CA PHE A 13 12.59 1.37 15.43
C PHE A 13 13.03 0.23 14.53
N PHE A 14 12.07 -0.40 13.86
CA PHE A 14 12.37 -1.47 12.91
C PHE A 14 13.07 -0.95 11.65
N VAL A 15 12.67 0.22 11.14
CA VAL A 15 13.36 0.88 10.01
C VAL A 15 14.81 1.20 10.38
N GLU A 16 15.06 1.76 11.58
CA GLU A 16 16.41 2.07 12.04
C GLU A 16 17.26 0.80 12.22
N PHE A 17 16.68 -0.26 12.79
CA PHE A 17 17.35 -1.56 12.94
C PHE A 17 17.77 -2.14 11.59
N LEU A 18 16.85 -2.20 10.61
CA LEU A 18 17.19 -2.68 9.26
C LEU A 18 18.21 -1.76 8.58
N THR A 19 18.12 -0.47 8.78
CA THR A 19 19.09 0.48 8.23
C THR A 19 20.50 0.17 8.73
N GLU A 20 20.68 0.03 10.04
CA GLU A 20 21.98 -0.25 10.64
C GLU A 20 22.56 -1.59 10.11
N LEU A 21 21.73 -2.62 9.99
CA LEU A 21 22.13 -3.93 9.46
C LEU A 21 22.57 -3.82 7.99
N LEU A 22 21.81 -3.13 7.15
CA LEU A 22 22.11 -3.01 5.73
C LEU A 22 23.30 -2.08 5.45
N GLU A 23 23.45 -0.99 6.19
CA GLU A 23 24.61 -0.09 6.08
C GLU A 23 25.91 -0.80 6.46
N LYS A 24 25.91 -1.67 7.49
CA LYS A 24 27.07 -2.54 7.83
C LYS A 24 27.47 -3.47 6.67
N ARG A 25 26.52 -3.78 5.78
CA ARG A 25 26.74 -4.59 4.57
C ARG A 25 27.05 -3.75 3.32
N GLY A 26 27.19 -2.44 3.46
CA GLY A 26 27.57 -1.53 2.38
C GLY A 26 26.42 -1.06 1.49
N TYR A 27 25.17 -1.19 1.93
CA TYR A 27 24.02 -0.60 1.24
C TYR A 27 23.85 0.89 1.59
N GLU A 28 23.47 1.66 0.59
CA GLU A 28 22.86 2.98 0.80
C GLU A 28 21.36 2.76 1.05
N VAL A 29 20.89 3.09 2.26
CA VAL A 29 19.50 2.82 2.66
C VAL A 29 18.61 4.04 2.47
N ILE A 30 17.54 3.86 1.72
CA ILE A 30 16.47 4.84 1.56
C ILE A 30 15.31 4.38 2.43
N LYS A 31 14.85 5.27 3.33
CA LYS A 31 13.82 4.98 4.33
C LYS A 31 12.48 5.55 3.88
N ALA A 32 11.40 4.84 4.21
CA ALA A 32 10.03 5.31 4.10
C ALA A 32 9.22 4.75 5.29
N TYR A 33 8.33 5.57 5.84
CA TYR A 33 7.59 5.24 7.06
C TYR A 33 6.10 4.95 6.80
N ASP A 34 5.70 4.91 5.56
CA ASP A 34 4.41 4.39 5.08
C ASP A 34 4.48 4.02 3.60
N GLY A 35 3.47 3.27 3.13
CA GLY A 35 3.46 2.81 1.74
C GLY A 35 3.36 3.94 0.71
N LYS A 36 2.73 5.09 1.03
CA LYS A 36 2.69 6.26 0.15
C LYS A 36 4.08 6.86 -0.03
N GLU A 37 4.83 7.01 1.08
CA GLU A 37 6.22 7.46 1.02
C GLU A 37 7.07 6.46 0.25
N GLY A 38 6.88 5.14 0.46
CA GLY A 38 7.55 4.08 -0.29
C GLY A 38 7.35 4.21 -1.79
N VAL A 39 6.11 4.42 -2.26
CA VAL A 39 5.82 4.67 -3.69
C VAL A 39 6.52 5.92 -4.20
N ALA A 40 6.53 7.01 -3.43
CA ALA A 40 7.22 8.24 -3.82
C ALA A 40 8.75 8.03 -3.95
N LYS A 41 9.35 7.19 -3.07
CA LYS A 41 10.78 6.86 -3.17
C LYS A 41 11.15 6.06 -4.42
N PHE A 42 10.20 5.42 -5.09
CA PHE A 42 10.46 4.72 -6.36
C PHE A 42 11.00 5.65 -7.48
N GLU A 43 10.81 6.96 -7.35
CA GLU A 43 11.44 7.93 -8.27
C GLU A 43 12.96 8.03 -8.09
N HIS A 44 13.48 7.59 -6.94
CA HIS A 44 14.91 7.59 -6.64
C HIS A 44 15.62 6.30 -7.07
N GLY A 45 14.91 5.33 -7.68
CA GLY A 45 15.49 4.06 -8.15
C GLY A 45 16.59 4.24 -9.19
N PRO A 46 17.28 3.16 -9.63
CA PRO A 46 17.00 1.77 -9.30
C PRO A 46 17.41 1.36 -7.86
N PHE A 47 16.84 0.25 -7.40
CA PHE A 47 17.17 -0.39 -6.13
C PHE A 47 17.74 -1.78 -6.38
N ASP A 48 18.55 -2.27 -5.44
CA ASP A 48 19.08 -3.64 -5.45
C ASP A 48 18.24 -4.55 -4.54
N ILE A 49 17.45 -3.99 -3.61
CA ILE A 49 16.61 -4.73 -2.68
C ILE A 49 15.51 -3.84 -2.08
N LEU A 50 14.33 -4.43 -1.82
CA LEU A 50 13.22 -3.80 -1.11
C LEU A 50 12.83 -4.63 0.10
N PHE A 51 12.77 -4.01 1.26
CA PHE A 51 12.10 -4.52 2.46
C PHE A 51 10.80 -3.76 2.66
N THR A 52 9.69 -4.46 2.86
CA THR A 52 8.40 -3.80 3.11
C THR A 52 7.58 -4.54 4.15
N ASP A 53 7.05 -3.80 5.13
CA ASP A 53 5.98 -4.34 5.98
C ASP A 53 4.72 -4.57 5.14
N LEU A 54 3.99 -5.65 5.43
CA LEU A 54 2.72 -5.95 4.77
C LEU A 54 1.59 -5.09 5.32
N ILE A 55 1.61 -4.74 6.60
CA ILE A 55 0.54 -4.04 7.29
C ILE A 55 0.95 -2.60 7.58
N MET A 56 0.62 -1.72 6.66
CA MET A 56 0.89 -0.29 6.78
C MET A 56 -0.36 0.54 6.47
N PRO A 57 -0.48 1.75 7.05
CA PRO A 57 -1.56 2.67 6.71
C PRO A 57 -1.41 3.23 5.29
N LYS A 58 -2.52 3.67 4.70
CA LYS A 58 -2.64 4.28 3.37
C LYS A 58 -2.44 3.28 2.23
N ILE A 59 -1.21 2.95 1.89
CA ILE A 59 -0.83 1.94 0.91
C ILE A 59 -0.18 0.80 1.68
N ASN A 60 -0.76 -0.39 1.64
CA ASN A 60 -0.21 -1.56 2.32
C ASN A 60 0.94 -2.19 1.52
N GLY A 61 1.69 -3.10 2.15
CA GLY A 61 2.84 -3.73 1.52
C GLY A 61 2.50 -4.55 0.28
N LEU A 62 1.34 -5.20 0.24
CA LEU A 62 0.90 -5.95 -0.94
C LEU A 62 0.74 -5.03 -2.16
N GLN A 63 0.13 -3.87 -1.96
CA GLN A 63 -0.03 -2.86 -3.00
C GLN A 63 1.32 -2.28 -3.43
N LEU A 64 2.22 -2.02 -2.46
CA LEU A 64 3.57 -1.52 -2.72
C LEU A 64 4.37 -2.51 -3.58
N ILE A 65 4.32 -3.82 -3.24
CA ILE A 65 4.99 -4.88 -3.99
C ILE A 65 4.49 -4.93 -5.44
N LYS A 66 3.18 -4.91 -5.67
CA LYS A 66 2.60 -4.88 -7.01
C LYS A 66 3.07 -3.70 -7.83
N ILE A 67 3.08 -2.49 -7.24
CA ILE A 67 3.58 -1.28 -7.89
C ILE A 67 5.07 -1.42 -8.22
N ALA A 68 5.88 -1.96 -7.30
CA ALA A 68 7.31 -2.17 -7.52
C ALA A 68 7.56 -3.13 -8.70
N ARG A 69 6.86 -4.27 -8.73
CA ARG A 69 6.97 -5.24 -9.83
C ARG A 69 6.56 -4.66 -11.19
N GLN A 70 5.50 -3.86 -11.22
CA GLN A 70 5.07 -3.20 -12.44
C GLN A 70 6.06 -2.13 -12.91
N LYS A 71 6.50 -1.26 -12.00
CA LYS A 71 7.40 -0.14 -12.32
C LYS A 71 8.79 -0.61 -12.74
N PHE A 72 9.31 -1.67 -12.13
CA PHE A 72 10.65 -2.21 -12.34
C PHE A 72 10.64 -3.57 -13.07
N SER A 73 9.63 -3.82 -13.89
CA SER A 73 9.48 -5.09 -14.63
C SER A 73 10.70 -5.47 -15.49
N ASN A 74 11.40 -4.48 -16.05
CA ASN A 74 12.59 -4.67 -16.87
C ASN A 74 13.90 -4.83 -16.08
N SER A 75 13.89 -4.58 -14.78
CA SER A 75 15.04 -4.71 -13.88
C SER A 75 14.57 -5.15 -12.50
N PRO A 76 14.10 -6.41 -12.37
CA PRO A 76 13.58 -6.92 -11.11
C PRO A 76 14.70 -7.04 -10.08
N PHE A 77 14.38 -6.74 -8.84
CA PHE A 77 15.24 -6.88 -7.68
C PHE A 77 14.53 -7.69 -6.58
N PRO A 78 15.27 -8.31 -5.63
CA PRO A 78 14.67 -9.02 -4.52
C PRO A 78 13.75 -8.15 -3.69
N ILE A 79 12.56 -8.68 -3.37
CA ILE A 79 11.57 -8.06 -2.49
C ILE A 79 11.35 -8.98 -1.29
N ILE A 80 11.59 -8.45 -0.11
CA ILE A 80 11.38 -9.11 1.17
C ILE A 80 10.14 -8.49 1.82
N ALA A 81 9.08 -9.28 1.90
CA ALA A 81 7.90 -8.94 2.67
C ALA A 81 8.14 -9.25 4.15
N ILE A 82 7.88 -8.29 5.02
CA ILE A 82 8.04 -8.43 6.47
C ILE A 82 6.68 -8.28 7.12
N SER A 83 6.35 -9.13 8.09
CA SER A 83 5.10 -8.98 8.84
C SER A 83 5.19 -9.61 10.21
N GLY A 84 4.53 -8.98 11.18
CA GLY A 84 4.30 -9.56 12.51
C GLY A 84 3.24 -10.67 12.54
N THR A 85 2.54 -10.91 11.42
CA THR A 85 1.34 -11.77 11.36
C THR A 85 1.37 -12.81 10.25
N ILE A 86 2.55 -13.07 9.67
CA ILE A 86 2.71 -14.03 8.53
C ILE A 86 2.09 -15.41 8.83
N MET A 87 2.15 -15.86 10.07
CA MET A 87 1.64 -17.19 10.47
C MET A 87 0.10 -17.28 10.39
N GLU A 88 -0.60 -16.17 10.52
CA GLU A 88 -2.08 -16.14 10.53
C GLU A 88 -2.67 -15.98 9.12
N GLN A 89 -1.86 -15.56 8.15
CA GLN A 89 -2.27 -15.26 6.76
C GLN A 89 -1.57 -16.15 5.72
N GLN A 90 -1.28 -17.41 6.04
CA GLN A 90 -0.53 -18.32 5.17
C GLN A 90 -1.07 -18.42 3.73
N GLU A 91 -2.40 -18.37 3.55
CA GLU A 91 -3.01 -18.44 2.22
C GLU A 91 -2.80 -17.16 1.39
N GLU A 92 -2.79 -15.98 2.02
CA GLU A 92 -2.52 -14.70 1.35
C GLU A 92 -1.03 -14.54 1.03
N VAL A 93 -0.16 -15.02 1.92
CA VAL A 93 1.31 -14.95 1.76
C VAL A 93 1.80 -15.80 0.58
N ILE A 94 1.13 -16.93 0.27
CA ILE A 94 1.48 -17.81 -0.86
C ILE A 94 1.31 -17.10 -2.22
N ASN A 95 0.43 -16.12 -2.30
CA ASN A 95 0.11 -15.38 -3.54
C ASN A 95 0.78 -14.00 -3.65
N ILE A 96 1.70 -13.66 -2.73
CA ILE A 96 2.43 -12.40 -2.79
C ILE A 96 3.57 -12.50 -3.82
N ASP A 97 3.72 -11.47 -4.66
CA ASP A 97 4.83 -11.33 -5.61
C ASP A 97 6.14 -10.87 -4.93
N ALA A 98 6.33 -11.21 -3.64
CA ALA A 98 7.59 -11.09 -2.93
C ALA A 98 8.45 -12.34 -3.15
N ASP A 99 9.78 -12.17 -3.20
CA ASP A 99 10.71 -13.29 -3.32
C ASP A 99 10.90 -14.00 -1.99
N TYR A 100 10.82 -13.24 -0.89
CA TYR A 100 10.98 -13.76 0.48
C TYR A 100 9.92 -13.17 1.41
N CYS A 101 9.51 -13.98 2.39
CA CYS A 101 8.66 -13.55 3.49
C CYS A 101 9.40 -13.76 4.80
N PHE A 102 9.47 -12.72 5.61
CA PHE A 102 10.17 -12.71 6.89
C PHE A 102 9.21 -12.34 8.03
N ALA A 103 9.14 -13.17 9.06
CA ALA A 103 8.31 -12.90 10.23
C ALA A 103 9.03 -11.96 11.21
N LYS A 104 8.36 -10.87 11.64
CA LYS A 104 8.87 -10.02 12.74
C LYS A 104 8.87 -10.79 14.05
N GLY A 105 9.97 -10.69 14.79
CA GLY A 105 10.17 -11.31 16.09
C GLY A 105 11.00 -10.41 17.02
N PRO A 106 11.51 -10.93 18.15
CA PRO A 106 12.45 -10.20 18.99
C PRO A 106 13.72 -9.82 18.20
N LEU A 107 14.14 -8.56 18.28
CA LEU A 107 15.23 -7.99 17.47
C LEU A 107 16.54 -8.79 17.56
N GLU A 108 16.88 -9.32 18.76
CA GLU A 108 18.10 -10.10 18.99
C GLU A 108 18.16 -11.39 18.14
N GLN A 109 17.01 -12.02 17.88
CA GLN A 109 16.94 -13.23 17.06
C GLN A 109 16.83 -12.89 15.56
N MET A 110 16.30 -11.72 15.23
CA MET A 110 16.10 -11.29 13.86
C MET A 110 17.40 -10.94 13.16
N GLU A 111 18.41 -10.41 13.89
CA GLU A 111 19.69 -10.02 13.30
C GLU A 111 20.39 -11.20 12.62
N ASP A 112 20.49 -12.34 13.29
CA ASP A 112 21.13 -13.54 12.76
C ASP A 112 20.38 -14.10 11.54
N HIS A 113 19.04 -14.16 11.61
CA HIS A 113 18.21 -14.67 10.52
C HIS A 113 18.22 -13.75 9.29
N LEU A 114 18.20 -12.42 9.51
CA LEU A 114 18.30 -11.44 8.43
C LEU A 114 19.68 -11.47 7.79
N ASN A 115 20.75 -11.62 8.58
CA ASN A 115 22.09 -11.78 8.04
C ASN A 115 22.22 -13.04 7.19
N ALA A 116 21.68 -14.17 7.65
CA ALA A 116 21.67 -15.42 6.88
C ALA A 116 20.85 -15.29 5.58
N LEU A 117 19.72 -14.59 5.62
CA LEU A 117 18.93 -14.29 4.42
C LEU A 117 19.72 -13.42 3.44
N MET A 118 20.36 -12.35 3.93
CA MET A 118 21.16 -11.45 3.11
C MET A 118 22.34 -12.18 2.46
N ASP A 119 23.02 -13.06 3.21
CA ASP A 119 24.11 -13.88 2.65
C ASP A 119 23.64 -14.75 1.50
N ARG A 120 22.46 -15.36 1.61
CA ARG A 120 21.86 -16.17 0.53
C ARG A 120 21.52 -15.31 -0.70
N ILE A 121 20.91 -14.12 -0.50
CA ILE A 121 20.58 -13.19 -1.58
C ILE A 121 21.83 -12.70 -2.29
N GLU A 122 22.87 -12.35 -1.55
CA GLU A 122 24.11 -11.79 -2.08
C GLU A 122 24.96 -12.82 -2.81
N ASN A 123 24.93 -14.07 -2.36
CA ASN A 123 25.69 -15.18 -2.99
C ASN A 123 24.96 -15.83 -4.17
N GLN A 124 23.72 -15.41 -4.48
CA GLN A 124 22.88 -16.00 -5.53
C GLN A 124 22.65 -17.52 -5.36
N ASP A 125 22.76 -18.04 -4.14
CA ASP A 125 22.61 -19.46 -3.80
C ASP A 125 21.14 -19.89 -3.71
N VAL A 126 20.29 -19.46 -4.66
CA VAL A 126 18.85 -19.68 -4.55
C VAL A 126 18.30 -20.29 -5.83
N SER A 127 17.77 -21.52 -5.73
CA SER A 127 16.94 -22.10 -6.78
C SER A 127 15.54 -21.46 -6.79
N PRO A 128 14.94 -21.22 -7.97
CA PRO A 128 13.64 -20.53 -8.10
C PRO A 128 12.47 -21.19 -7.35
N GLU A 129 12.57 -22.48 -7.03
CA GLU A 129 11.52 -23.24 -6.34
C GLU A 129 11.61 -23.16 -4.79
N GLU A 130 12.73 -22.74 -4.23
CA GLU A 130 12.92 -22.56 -2.79
C GLU A 130 12.57 -21.14 -2.29
N ASN A 131 12.29 -20.21 -3.20
CA ASN A 131 12.17 -18.78 -2.92
C ASN A 131 10.96 -18.35 -2.08
N LYS A 132 9.94 -19.20 -1.93
CA LYS A 132 8.72 -18.89 -1.16
C LYS A 132 8.74 -19.45 0.27
N ARG A 133 9.90 -19.64 0.89
CA ARG A 133 9.96 -20.10 2.27
C ARG A 133 9.77 -18.92 3.23
N ILE A 134 8.79 -19.07 4.12
CA ILE A 134 8.66 -18.24 5.30
C ILE A 134 9.87 -18.51 6.18
N ILE A 135 10.71 -17.50 6.41
CA ILE A 135 11.82 -17.58 7.34
C ILE A 135 11.29 -17.20 8.71
N GLU A 136 11.11 -18.20 9.57
CA GLU A 136 10.64 -18.03 10.94
C GLU A 136 11.81 -17.67 11.85
N PRO A 137 11.73 -16.57 12.62
CA PRO A 137 12.48 -16.49 13.87
C PRO A 137 11.84 -17.47 14.85
N GLY A 138 12.63 -18.33 15.47
CA GLY A 138 12.12 -19.36 16.39
C GLY A 138 11.18 -18.79 17.44
N THR A 139 10.00 -19.40 17.55
CA THR A 139 8.90 -19.10 18.49
C THR A 139 8.21 -17.74 18.30
N LEU A 140 7.29 -17.69 17.34
CA LEU A 140 6.24 -16.68 17.33
C LEU A 140 5.20 -17.03 18.40
N TYR A 141 4.97 -16.12 19.34
CA TYR A 141 3.79 -16.17 20.18
C TYR A 141 2.58 -15.73 19.34
N PRO A 142 1.56 -16.58 19.12
CA PRO A 142 0.34 -16.13 18.48
C PRO A 142 -0.29 -15.08 19.40
N ARG A 143 -0.33 -13.82 18.93
CA ARG A 143 -1.14 -12.80 19.59
C ARG A 143 -2.56 -13.02 19.10
N GLN A 144 -3.39 -13.69 19.89
CA GLN A 144 -4.83 -13.83 19.67
C GLN A 144 -5.52 -12.50 19.31
N VAL A 145 -5.02 -11.40 19.90
CA VAL A 145 -5.47 -10.01 19.61
C VAL A 145 -5.21 -9.59 18.16
N THR A 146 -4.17 -10.13 17.52
CA THR A 146 -3.80 -9.77 16.16
C THR A 146 -4.70 -10.44 15.12
N ALA A 147 -5.09 -11.70 15.35
CA ALA A 147 -6.03 -12.43 14.49
C ALA A 147 -7.41 -11.75 14.48
N GLU A 148 -7.97 -11.44 15.66
CA GLU A 148 -9.24 -10.72 15.78
C GLU A 148 -9.20 -9.35 15.07
N LEU A 149 -8.08 -8.63 15.15
CA LEU A 149 -7.92 -7.35 14.47
C LEU A 149 -7.87 -7.49 12.94
N ILE A 150 -7.22 -8.53 12.46
CA ILE A 150 -7.14 -8.83 11.02
C ILE A 150 -8.51 -9.23 10.48
N ASP A 151 -9.25 -10.07 11.19
CA ASP A 151 -10.61 -10.47 10.83
C ASP A 151 -11.54 -9.25 10.77
N GLU A 152 -11.44 -8.33 11.72
CA GLU A 152 -12.18 -7.07 11.71
C GLU A 152 -11.82 -6.19 10.51
N LEU A 153 -10.53 -6.06 10.17
CA LEU A 153 -10.08 -5.30 9.00
C LEU A 153 -10.55 -5.95 7.69
N ASN A 154 -10.49 -7.27 7.58
CA ASN A 154 -10.98 -8.01 6.43
C ASN A 154 -12.49 -7.87 6.28
N PHE A 155 -13.23 -7.91 7.38
CA PHE A 155 -14.68 -7.68 7.39
C PHE A 155 -15.03 -6.27 6.92
N GLN A 156 -14.36 -5.22 7.42
CA GLN A 156 -14.57 -3.85 6.97
C GLN A 156 -14.24 -3.68 5.48
N ARG A 157 -13.17 -4.32 5.01
CA ARG A 157 -12.81 -4.33 3.59
C ARG A 157 -13.87 -5.01 2.73
N ALA A 158 -14.37 -6.17 3.16
CA ALA A 158 -15.44 -6.88 2.46
C ALA A 158 -16.72 -6.05 2.35
N ILE A 159 -17.07 -5.26 3.39
CA ILE A 159 -18.20 -4.33 3.33
C ILE A 159 -18.00 -3.31 2.21
N ILE A 160 -16.82 -2.67 2.15
CA ILE A 160 -16.51 -1.64 1.13
C ILE A 160 -16.52 -2.25 -0.28
N GLU A 161 -15.97 -3.45 -0.44
CA GLU A 161 -15.96 -4.17 -1.73
C GLU A 161 -17.36 -4.62 -2.18
N SER A 162 -18.26 -4.91 -1.24
CA SER A 162 -19.65 -5.34 -1.56
C SER A 162 -20.61 -4.19 -1.86
N MET A 163 -20.18 -2.93 -1.71
CA MET A 163 -21.02 -1.77 -2.02
C MET A 163 -21.27 -1.68 -3.53
N GLY A 164 -22.54 -1.49 -3.92
CA GLY A 164 -22.98 -1.35 -5.32
C GLY A 164 -22.57 -0.04 -6.00
N PHE A 165 -21.70 0.75 -5.37
CA PHE A 165 -21.16 1.99 -5.92
C PHE A 165 -19.65 2.09 -5.66
N GLY A 166 -18.97 2.83 -6.52
CA GLY A 166 -17.51 3.00 -6.41
C GLY A 166 -17.15 3.85 -5.20
N ILE A 167 -16.15 3.43 -4.44
CA ILE A 167 -15.57 4.19 -3.33
C ILE A 167 -14.11 4.46 -3.63
N VAL A 168 -13.71 5.72 -3.57
CA VAL A 168 -12.32 6.16 -3.66
C VAL A 168 -11.97 6.94 -2.40
N VAL A 169 -10.92 6.53 -1.72
CA VAL A 169 -10.37 7.22 -0.55
C VAL A 169 -9.15 8.02 -0.99
N VAL A 170 -9.12 9.30 -0.63
CA VAL A 170 -8.00 10.20 -0.95
C VAL A 170 -7.46 10.90 0.29
N ASP A 171 -6.20 11.25 0.27
CA ASP A 171 -5.53 11.99 1.34
C ASP A 171 -5.73 13.51 1.24
N LYS A 172 -5.09 14.28 2.13
CA LYS A 172 -5.17 15.75 2.17
C LYS A 172 -4.66 16.44 0.89
N ASP A 173 -3.84 15.78 0.11
CA ASP A 173 -3.32 16.25 -1.17
C ASP A 173 -4.21 15.82 -2.36
N ALA A 174 -5.39 15.25 -2.06
CA ALA A 174 -6.33 14.67 -3.02
C ALA A 174 -5.70 13.55 -3.88
N ARG A 175 -4.75 12.81 -3.31
CA ARG A 175 -4.16 11.63 -3.94
C ARG A 175 -4.86 10.36 -3.49
N ILE A 176 -5.03 9.44 -4.41
CA ILE A 176 -5.77 8.19 -4.19
C ILE A 176 -4.95 7.28 -3.25
N MET A 177 -5.58 6.89 -2.15
CA MET A 177 -5.04 5.94 -1.17
C MET A 177 -5.62 4.55 -1.35
N SER A 178 -6.91 4.46 -1.73
CA SER A 178 -7.62 3.20 -1.91
C SER A 178 -8.81 3.40 -2.83
N ALA A 179 -9.23 2.33 -3.51
CA ALA A 179 -10.45 2.27 -4.28
C ALA A 179 -11.02 0.85 -4.23
N ASN A 180 -12.35 0.71 -4.18
CA ASN A 180 -12.99 -0.60 -4.31
C ASN A 180 -13.12 -1.02 -5.78
N SER A 181 -13.45 -2.29 -6.01
CA SER A 181 -13.57 -2.87 -7.33
C SER A 181 -14.55 -2.10 -8.23
N GLN A 182 -15.68 -1.65 -7.69
CA GLN A 182 -16.67 -0.89 -8.44
C GLN A 182 -16.12 0.47 -8.92
N ALA A 183 -15.32 1.17 -8.10
CA ALA A 183 -14.69 2.42 -8.55
C ALA A 183 -13.67 2.19 -9.67
N LEU A 184 -12.94 1.07 -9.63
CA LEU A 184 -12.00 0.69 -10.66
C LEU A 184 -12.70 0.36 -11.99
N GLU A 185 -13.84 -0.34 -11.94
CA GLU A 185 -14.68 -0.63 -13.10
C GLU A 185 -15.21 0.65 -13.74
N ILE A 186 -15.84 1.55 -12.96
CA ILE A 186 -16.37 2.84 -13.44
C ILE A 186 -15.24 3.67 -14.09
N ALA A 187 -14.06 3.71 -13.47
CA ALA A 187 -12.91 4.45 -14.01
C ALA A 187 -12.22 3.72 -15.18
N ASN A 188 -12.51 2.43 -15.40
CA ASN A 188 -11.80 1.54 -16.32
C ASN A 188 -10.28 1.60 -16.12
N LYS A 189 -9.86 1.39 -14.87
CA LYS A 189 -8.46 1.43 -14.44
C LYS A 189 -8.16 0.32 -13.44
N THR A 190 -6.89 -0.01 -13.26
CA THR A 190 -6.44 -0.91 -12.21
C THR A 190 -5.95 -0.12 -11.00
N LEU A 191 -5.96 -0.73 -9.82
CA LEU A 191 -5.56 -0.07 -8.58
C LEU A 191 -4.11 0.43 -8.65
N GLU A 192 -3.22 -0.38 -9.22
CA GLU A 192 -1.79 -0.08 -9.35
C GLU A 192 -1.55 1.20 -10.18
N ASN A 193 -2.41 1.46 -11.17
CA ASN A 193 -2.29 2.62 -12.06
C ASN A 193 -2.84 3.91 -11.45
N ILE A 194 -3.59 3.83 -10.36
CA ILE A 194 -4.22 5.01 -9.74
C ILE A 194 -3.69 5.34 -8.35
N LEU A 195 -3.06 4.39 -7.66
CA LEU A 195 -2.51 4.64 -6.33
C LEU A 195 -1.50 5.79 -6.35
N ASN A 196 -1.63 6.69 -5.38
CA ASN A 196 -0.86 7.92 -5.25
C ASN A 196 -1.03 8.92 -6.42
N GLU A 197 -1.88 8.63 -7.41
CA GLU A 197 -2.23 9.60 -8.44
C GLU A 197 -3.29 10.61 -7.92
N PRO A 198 -3.35 11.84 -8.47
CA PRO A 198 -4.42 12.76 -8.15
C PRO A 198 -5.79 12.14 -8.47
N VAL A 199 -6.78 12.30 -7.60
CA VAL A 199 -8.14 11.76 -7.82
C VAL A 199 -8.77 12.25 -9.14
N THR A 200 -8.36 13.40 -9.62
CA THR A 200 -8.77 13.94 -10.91
C THR A 200 -8.30 13.11 -12.10
N SER A 201 -7.33 12.22 -11.91
CA SER A 201 -6.87 11.29 -12.96
C SER A 201 -7.93 10.25 -13.33
N LEU A 202 -8.91 10.02 -12.46
CA LEU A 202 -10.04 9.11 -12.73
C LEU A 202 -11.04 9.68 -13.72
N LEU A 203 -11.01 11.00 -13.97
CA LEU A 203 -12.02 11.72 -14.73
C LEU A 203 -11.46 12.32 -16.02
N PRO A 204 -12.31 12.48 -17.05
CA PRO A 204 -11.99 13.30 -18.21
C PRO A 204 -11.74 14.76 -17.80
N LYS A 205 -11.15 15.54 -18.67
CA LYS A 205 -10.73 16.93 -18.37
C LYS A 205 -11.87 17.80 -17.85
N GLU A 206 -13.07 17.61 -18.39
CA GLU A 206 -14.27 18.37 -18.08
C GLU A 206 -14.77 18.15 -16.64
N GLY A 207 -14.58 16.94 -16.11
CA GLY A 207 -14.99 16.54 -14.74
C GLY A 207 -14.00 16.96 -13.65
N ARG A 208 -12.79 17.36 -13.99
CA ARG A 208 -11.71 17.61 -13.02
C ARG A 208 -11.93 18.84 -12.15
N SER A 209 -12.30 19.97 -12.76
CA SER A 209 -12.55 21.22 -12.03
C SER A 209 -13.76 21.09 -11.09
N PRO A 210 -14.92 20.57 -11.52
CA PRO A 210 -16.05 20.34 -10.64
C PRO A 210 -15.72 19.46 -9.42
N LEU A 211 -14.94 18.40 -9.60
CA LEU A 211 -14.53 17.55 -8.48
C LEU A 211 -13.63 18.31 -7.48
N ILE A 212 -12.64 19.08 -7.97
CA ILE A 212 -11.77 19.89 -7.10
C ILE A 212 -12.61 20.90 -6.30
N ASP A 213 -13.59 21.54 -6.94
CA ASP A 213 -14.46 22.53 -6.30
C ASP A 213 -15.35 21.86 -5.25
N ALA A 214 -15.85 20.64 -5.51
CA ALA A 214 -16.62 19.86 -4.52
C ALA A 214 -15.75 19.49 -3.31
N LEU A 215 -14.52 18.99 -3.50
CA LEU A 215 -13.59 18.67 -2.41
C LEU A 215 -13.29 19.91 -1.54
N LYS A 216 -12.96 21.03 -2.18
CA LYS A 216 -12.73 22.31 -1.49
C LYS A 216 -13.98 22.82 -0.79
N GLY A 217 -15.15 22.65 -1.42
CA GLY A 217 -16.43 23.08 -0.88
C GLY A 217 -16.78 22.39 0.43
N VAL A 218 -16.63 21.06 0.47
CA VAL A 218 -16.85 20.29 1.71
C VAL A 218 -15.84 20.66 2.80
N ALA A 219 -14.57 20.92 2.42
CA ALA A 219 -13.53 21.28 3.38
C ALA A 219 -13.76 22.67 4.01
N ARG A 220 -14.26 23.64 3.22
CA ARG A 220 -14.49 25.02 3.67
C ARG A 220 -15.76 25.22 4.47
N ASN A 221 -16.73 24.31 4.36
CA ASN A 221 -18.04 24.44 4.98
C ASN A 221 -18.26 23.30 6.01
N PRO A 222 -17.90 23.50 7.29
CA PRO A 222 -17.99 22.44 8.31
C PRO A 222 -19.42 21.90 8.53
N GLY A 223 -20.46 22.66 8.14
CA GLY A 223 -21.87 22.23 8.20
C GLY A 223 -22.29 21.30 7.05
N LEU A 224 -21.54 21.25 5.97
CA LEU A 224 -21.81 20.37 4.84
C LEU A 224 -21.17 19.00 5.06
N ARG A 225 -22.00 17.96 5.08
CA ARG A 225 -21.51 16.58 5.20
C ARG A 225 -20.98 16.04 3.88
N LYS A 226 -21.58 16.44 2.76
CA LYS A 226 -21.23 15.99 1.41
C LYS A 226 -21.60 17.02 0.35
N ILE A 227 -20.94 16.98 -0.79
CA ILE A 227 -21.30 17.69 -2.01
C ILE A 227 -21.36 16.67 -3.13
N SER A 228 -22.46 16.67 -3.89
CA SER A 228 -22.64 15.82 -5.07
C SER A 228 -22.60 16.66 -6.33
N ILE A 229 -21.94 16.12 -7.36
CA ILE A 229 -21.84 16.70 -8.70
C ILE A 229 -22.10 15.60 -9.72
N ASN A 230 -22.64 15.96 -10.89
CA ASN A 230 -22.74 15.04 -12.01
C ASN A 230 -21.66 15.39 -13.04
N VAL A 231 -21.00 14.37 -13.55
CA VAL A 231 -19.98 14.49 -14.61
C VAL A 231 -20.29 13.47 -15.70
N THR A 232 -20.05 13.86 -16.96
CA THR A 232 -20.19 12.93 -18.09
C THR A 232 -18.82 12.34 -18.40
N ALA A 233 -18.71 11.01 -18.36
CA ALA A 233 -17.51 10.28 -18.77
C ALA A 233 -17.87 9.22 -19.81
N LYS A 234 -17.24 9.27 -20.99
CA LYS A 234 -17.46 8.28 -22.06
C LYS A 234 -18.94 8.01 -22.42
N SER A 235 -19.78 9.06 -22.44
CA SER A 235 -21.23 9.00 -22.72
C SER A 235 -22.09 8.43 -21.58
N GLN A 236 -21.54 8.20 -20.41
CA GLN A 236 -22.28 7.84 -19.20
C GLN A 236 -22.28 9.02 -18.22
N GLU A 237 -23.41 9.26 -17.58
CA GLU A 237 -23.49 10.18 -16.45
C GLU A 237 -23.06 9.48 -15.17
N ILE A 238 -22.09 10.08 -14.48
CA ILE A 238 -21.57 9.58 -13.20
C ILE A 238 -21.86 10.64 -12.15
N ARG A 239 -22.53 10.25 -11.08
CA ARG A 239 -22.66 11.06 -9.88
C ARG A 239 -21.46 10.84 -8.99
N LEU A 240 -20.78 11.93 -8.66
CA LEU A 240 -19.68 11.94 -7.71
C LEU A 240 -20.14 12.62 -6.43
N THR A 241 -19.95 11.98 -5.29
CA THR A 241 -20.28 12.53 -3.98
C THR A 241 -19.03 12.60 -3.13
N ALA A 242 -18.56 13.82 -2.86
CA ALA A 242 -17.39 14.08 -2.00
C ALA A 242 -17.83 14.28 -0.55
N SER A 243 -17.16 13.65 0.40
CA SER A 243 -17.32 13.84 1.84
C SER A 243 -15.97 13.85 2.55
N LEU A 244 -15.87 14.49 3.74
CA LEU A 244 -14.63 14.50 4.52
C LEU A 244 -14.41 13.16 5.21
N LEU A 245 -13.21 12.64 5.08
CA LEU A 245 -12.73 11.52 5.91
C LEU A 245 -12.14 12.08 7.21
N ARG A 246 -12.71 11.66 8.34
CA ARG A 246 -12.25 12.06 9.66
C ARG A 246 -11.84 10.85 10.49
N ILE A 247 -10.69 10.96 11.15
CA ILE A 247 -10.21 9.97 12.13
C ILE A 247 -10.00 10.69 13.45
N LYS A 248 -10.66 10.24 14.51
CA LYS A 248 -10.62 10.87 15.86
C LYS A 248 -10.93 12.37 15.85
N GLY A 249 -11.79 12.81 14.92
CA GLY A 249 -12.18 14.21 14.75
C GLY A 249 -11.34 15.01 13.74
N ASP A 250 -10.13 14.59 13.46
CA ASP A 250 -9.24 15.24 12.51
C ASP A 250 -9.57 14.87 11.06
N VAL A 251 -9.53 15.85 10.17
CA VAL A 251 -9.67 15.62 8.74
C VAL A 251 -8.37 15.00 8.22
N VAL A 252 -8.46 13.80 7.66
CA VAL A 252 -7.32 13.08 7.09
C VAL A 252 -7.37 12.99 5.57
N GLY A 253 -8.49 13.36 4.96
CA GLY A 253 -8.69 13.35 3.52
C GLY A 253 -10.17 13.41 3.14
N TRP A 254 -10.53 12.76 2.03
CA TRP A 254 -11.90 12.67 1.53
C TRP A 254 -12.25 11.24 1.13
N VAL A 255 -13.56 10.97 1.14
CA VAL A 255 -14.14 9.82 0.45
C VAL A 255 -14.94 10.36 -0.73
N VAL A 256 -14.70 9.83 -1.92
CA VAL A 256 -15.45 10.11 -3.14
C VAL A 256 -16.23 8.86 -3.52
N ALA A 257 -17.55 8.93 -3.41
CA ALA A 257 -18.43 7.89 -3.94
C ALA A 257 -18.73 8.18 -5.41
N MET A 258 -18.75 7.13 -6.23
CA MET A 258 -19.00 7.16 -7.68
C MET A 258 -20.18 6.25 -7.99
N GLU A 259 -21.18 6.77 -8.66
CA GLU A 259 -22.40 6.04 -9.02
C GLU A 259 -22.73 6.30 -10.50
N GLU A 260 -22.87 5.24 -11.28
CA GLU A 260 -23.40 5.36 -12.63
C GLU A 260 -24.89 5.69 -12.56
N MET A 261 -25.31 6.69 -13.33
CA MET A 261 -26.73 7.07 -13.40
C MET A 261 -27.40 6.25 -14.52
N ASP A 262 -28.36 5.40 -14.14
CA ASP A 262 -29.20 4.72 -15.12
C ASP A 262 -29.93 5.76 -16.00
N GLN A 263 -29.95 5.51 -17.31
CA GLN A 263 -30.67 6.33 -18.28
C GLN A 263 -32.18 6.11 -18.20
#